data_31027ae47ea2f34e5c727aae9f452f80
#
_entry.id   31027ae47ea2f34e5c727aae9f452f80
#
_cell.length_a   1.000
_cell.length_b   1.000
_cell.length_c   1.000
_cell.angle_alpha   90.00
_cell.angle_beta   90.00
_cell.angle_gamma   90.00
#
_symmetry.space_group_name_H-M   'P 1'
#
loop_
_entity.id
_entity.type
_entity.pdbx_description
1 polymer ?
#
loop_
_entity_poly.entity_id
_entity_poly.type
_entity_poly.pdbx_seq_one_letter_code
_entity_poly.pdbx_strand_id
1 'polypeptide(L)'
;MSAVYDLHIDTDVTVQLSDCCREDAQAVFDVLDRAYQLEDMTMPGPHAATAPAVTVWMATFDTAGGRHEESPAVPLTGMVGALLTGGYRAVDEVEKVLARSFDIQSLQSVSGDQETEARLLLAAR
;
A
#
# COMPACT_ATOMS: atom_id res chain seq x y z
N MET A 1 -15.87 -14.87 -20.34
CA MET A 1 -15.25 -15.86 -19.50
C MET A 1 -14.07 -15.35 -18.72
N SER A 2 -13.13 -14.73 -19.37
CA SER A 2 -12.02 -14.09 -18.67
C SER A 2 -12.43 -12.85 -17.91
N ALA A 3 -13.62 -12.33 -18.16
CA ALA A 3 -14.09 -11.09 -17.53
C ALA A 3 -14.15 -11.16 -16.01
N VAL A 4 -14.47 -12.34 -15.46
CA VAL A 4 -14.53 -12.50 -14.00
C VAL A 4 -13.15 -12.41 -13.39
N TYR A 5 -12.16 -12.97 -14.03
CA TYR A 5 -10.78 -12.87 -13.60
C TYR A 5 -10.29 -11.43 -13.65
N ASP A 6 -10.58 -10.75 -14.75
CA ASP A 6 -10.11 -9.40 -14.93
C ASP A 6 -10.70 -8.45 -13.88
N LEU A 7 -11.97 -8.65 -13.54
CA LEU A 7 -12.60 -7.83 -12.51
C LEU A 7 -11.94 -8.03 -11.14
N HIS A 8 -11.58 -9.26 -10.79
CA HIS A 8 -10.94 -9.55 -9.53
C HIS A 8 -9.53 -8.96 -9.47
N ILE A 9 -8.78 -9.09 -10.54
CA ILE A 9 -7.43 -8.53 -10.63
C ILE A 9 -7.46 -7.00 -10.56
N ASP A 10 -8.45 -6.39 -11.18
CA ASP A 10 -8.57 -4.93 -11.23
C ASP A 10 -8.82 -4.29 -9.87
N THR A 11 -9.31 -5.05 -8.90
CA THR A 11 -9.57 -4.52 -7.57
C THR A 11 -8.45 -4.77 -6.57
N ASP A 12 -7.48 -5.61 -6.92
CA ASP A 12 -6.36 -5.91 -6.04
C ASP A 12 -5.25 -4.88 -6.20
N VAL A 13 -4.73 -4.42 -5.07
CA VAL A 13 -3.57 -3.52 -5.04
C VAL A 13 -2.50 -4.15 -4.19
N THR A 14 -1.32 -4.31 -4.75
CA THR A 14 -0.15 -4.73 -3.99
C THR A 14 0.57 -3.49 -3.50
N VAL A 15 0.81 -3.43 -2.20
CA VAL A 15 1.49 -2.34 -1.54
C VAL A 15 2.83 -2.83 -1.05
N GLN A 16 3.90 -2.22 -1.53
CA GLN A 16 5.26 -2.54 -1.11
C GLN A 16 5.83 -1.34 -0.37
N LEU A 17 6.23 -1.56 0.87
CA LEU A 17 6.80 -0.50 1.70
C LEU A 17 8.29 -0.73 1.85
N SER A 18 9.06 0.34 1.79
CA SER A 18 10.51 0.30 1.89
C SER A 18 11.04 1.54 2.60
N ASP A 19 12.32 1.46 2.98
CA ASP A 19 13.05 2.57 3.61
C ASP A 19 12.43 3.03 4.93
N CYS A 20 11.82 2.11 5.65
CA CYS A 20 11.16 2.43 6.91
C CYS A 20 11.40 1.32 7.94
N CYS A 21 11.11 1.63 9.19
CA CYS A 21 11.14 0.63 10.25
C CYS A 21 9.84 -0.18 10.25
N ARG A 22 9.87 -1.29 10.97
CA ARG A 22 8.73 -2.19 11.09
C ARG A 22 7.50 -1.46 11.63
N GLU A 23 7.70 -0.60 12.61
CA GLU A 23 6.60 0.13 13.24
C GLU A 23 5.89 1.04 12.26
N ASP A 24 6.65 1.74 11.42
CA ASP A 24 6.08 2.61 10.41
C ASP A 24 5.35 1.80 9.33
N ALA A 25 5.94 0.68 8.91
CA ALA A 25 5.29 -0.20 7.94
C ALA A 25 3.97 -0.74 8.50
N GLN A 26 3.96 -1.14 9.76
CA GLN A 26 2.75 -1.64 10.41
C GLN A 26 1.68 -0.54 10.48
N ALA A 27 2.08 0.69 10.76
CA ALA A 27 1.14 1.80 10.83
C ALA A 27 0.46 2.03 9.49
N VAL A 28 1.20 1.97 8.40
CA VAL A 28 0.63 2.12 7.05
C VAL A 28 -0.31 0.97 6.72
N PHE A 29 0.10 -0.26 6.99
CA PHE A 29 -0.73 -1.42 6.71
C PHE A 29 -2.00 -1.43 7.58
N ASP A 30 -1.94 -0.95 8.81
CA ASP A 30 -3.12 -0.85 9.66
C ASP A 30 -4.17 0.11 9.08
N VAL A 31 -3.72 1.22 8.51
CA VAL A 31 -4.62 2.15 7.83
C VAL A 31 -5.32 1.46 6.66
N LEU A 32 -4.56 0.73 5.87
CA LEU A 32 -5.12 0.04 4.71
C LEU A 32 -6.00 -1.13 5.12
N ASP A 33 -5.66 -1.83 6.18
CA ASP A 33 -6.45 -2.96 6.68
C ASP A 33 -7.81 -2.49 7.20
N ARG A 34 -7.89 -1.30 7.72
CA ARG A 34 -9.18 -0.72 8.13
C ARG A 34 -10.05 -0.31 6.95
N ALA A 35 -9.42 0.07 5.86
CA ALA A 35 -10.14 0.53 4.67
C ALA A 35 -10.54 -0.63 3.75
N TYR A 36 -9.72 -1.66 3.69
CA TYR A 36 -9.87 -2.74 2.72
C TYR A 36 -9.67 -4.09 3.36
N GLN A 37 -10.03 -5.14 2.61
CA GLN A 37 -9.79 -6.50 3.05
C GLN A 37 -8.38 -6.92 2.65
N LEU A 38 -7.59 -7.36 3.64
CA LEU A 38 -6.27 -7.91 3.41
C LEU A 38 -6.38 -9.29 2.79
N GLU A 39 -5.78 -9.50 1.62
CA GLU A 39 -5.75 -10.80 0.96
C GLU A 39 -4.47 -11.57 1.26
N ASP A 40 -3.34 -10.89 1.25
CA ASP A 40 -2.06 -11.53 1.46
C ASP A 40 -1.09 -10.53 2.06
N MET A 41 -0.24 -11.00 2.96
CA MET A 41 0.79 -10.16 3.57
C MET A 41 2.07 -10.96 3.72
N THR A 42 3.15 -10.38 3.22
CA THR A 42 4.49 -10.93 3.40
C THR A 42 5.30 -9.99 4.27
N MET A 43 5.58 -10.42 5.48
CA MET A 43 6.44 -9.67 6.40
C MET A 43 7.80 -10.36 6.48
N PRO A 44 8.89 -9.62 6.59
CA PRO A 44 10.19 -10.24 6.78
C PRO A 44 10.19 -11.08 8.03
N GLY A 45 10.63 -12.33 7.90
CA GLY A 45 10.78 -13.21 9.04
C GLY A 45 11.99 -12.85 9.88
N PRO A 46 12.25 -13.61 10.97
CA PRO A 46 13.39 -13.37 11.83
C PRO A 46 14.73 -13.37 11.09
N HIS A 47 14.82 -14.12 10.04
CA HIS A 47 16.05 -14.21 9.25
C HIS A 47 16.37 -12.91 8.51
N ALA A 48 15.37 -12.14 8.17
CA ALA A 48 15.58 -10.87 7.51
C ALA A 48 16.29 -9.86 8.40
N ALA A 49 16.18 -10.03 9.70
CA ALA A 49 16.84 -9.13 10.64
C ALA A 49 18.37 -9.24 10.60
N THR A 50 18.89 -10.33 10.08
CA THR A 50 20.34 -10.52 9.99
C THR A 50 20.91 -10.02 8.66
N ALA A 51 20.03 -9.70 7.70
CA ALA A 51 20.47 -9.16 6.43
C ALA A 51 20.59 -7.64 6.55
N PRO A 52 21.75 -7.06 6.28
CA PRO A 52 21.92 -5.62 6.42
C PRO A 52 21.25 -4.82 5.32
N ALA A 53 20.65 -5.49 4.37
CA ALA A 53 20.11 -4.83 3.20
C ALA A 53 18.66 -4.41 3.41
N VAL A 54 18.12 -3.79 2.41
CA VAL A 54 16.79 -3.22 2.34
C VAL A 54 15.72 -4.18 2.85
N THR A 55 14.97 -3.75 3.85
CA THR A 55 13.82 -4.49 4.31
C THR A 55 12.60 -3.99 3.54
N VAL A 56 11.88 -4.93 2.97
CA VAL A 56 10.69 -4.63 2.17
C VAL A 56 9.51 -5.39 2.75
N TRP A 57 8.41 -4.70 2.97
CA TRP A 57 7.15 -5.31 3.41
C TRP A 57 6.16 -5.24 2.27
N MET A 58 5.40 -6.31 2.05
CA MET A 58 4.42 -6.37 0.98
C MET A 58 3.08 -6.87 1.52
N ALA A 59 2.01 -6.29 1.02
CA ALA A 59 0.66 -6.75 1.31
C ALA A 59 -0.22 -6.49 0.08
N THR A 60 -1.18 -7.37 -0.15
CA THR A 60 -2.16 -7.19 -1.21
C THR A 60 -3.54 -7.00 -0.58
N PHE A 61 -4.24 -5.97 -1.02
CA PHE A 61 -5.55 -5.61 -0.52
C PHE A 61 -6.56 -5.66 -1.64
N ASP A 62 -7.77 -6.13 -1.32
CA ASP A 62 -8.90 -6.10 -2.24
C ASP A 62 -9.69 -4.82 -1.98
N THR A 63 -9.74 -3.94 -2.96
CA THR A 63 -10.43 -2.66 -2.82
C THR A 63 -11.93 -2.76 -3.13
N ALA A 64 -12.39 -3.89 -3.65
CA ALA A 64 -13.79 -4.04 -4.05
C ALA A 64 -14.77 -3.94 -2.88
N GLY A 65 -14.36 -4.39 -1.70
CA GLY A 65 -15.20 -4.36 -0.51
C GLY A 65 -14.83 -3.26 0.47
N GLY A 66 -14.33 -2.15 0.00
CA GLY A 66 -13.82 -1.09 0.87
C GLY A 66 -14.82 -0.66 1.95
N ARG A 67 -14.33 -0.47 3.16
CA ARG A 67 -15.14 -0.09 4.32
C ARG A 67 -15.08 1.38 4.54
N HIS A 68 -14.74 2.24 3.92
CA HIS A 68 -14.78 3.71 4.07
C HIS A 68 -14.76 4.22 5.52
N GLU A 69 -14.06 3.54 6.41
CA GLU A 69 -13.89 4.03 7.75
C GLU A 69 -12.90 5.21 7.73
N GLU A 70 -13.28 6.28 8.43
CA GLU A 70 -12.38 7.41 8.55
C GLU A 70 -11.18 7.02 9.39
N SER A 71 -10.00 7.25 8.82
CA SER A 71 -8.76 7.03 9.55
C SER A 71 -8.20 8.38 9.98
N PRO A 72 -7.91 8.55 11.26
CA PRO A 72 -7.25 9.77 11.71
C PRO A 72 -5.83 9.82 11.19
N ALA A 73 -5.20 10.96 11.32
CA ALA A 73 -3.79 11.06 11.03
C ALA A 73 -3.01 10.09 11.91
N VAL A 74 -2.07 9.37 11.31
CA VAL A 74 -1.28 8.35 12.00
C VAL A 74 0.16 8.81 12.06
N PRO A 75 0.80 8.78 13.24
CA PRO A 75 2.19 9.21 13.33
C PRO A 75 3.14 8.22 12.68
N LEU A 76 4.17 8.76 12.05
CA LEU A 76 5.28 7.99 11.52
C LEU A 76 6.56 8.55 12.14
N THR A 77 7.54 7.69 12.36
CA THR A 77 8.83 8.13 12.90
C THR A 77 9.74 8.69 11.82
N GLY A 78 9.48 8.34 10.57
CA GLY A 78 10.24 8.83 9.43
C GLY A 78 9.43 8.71 8.16
N MET A 79 10.07 8.92 7.04
CA MET A 79 9.41 8.76 5.76
C MET A 79 9.32 7.31 5.35
N VAL A 80 8.26 6.96 4.64
CA VAL A 80 8.01 5.60 4.16
C VAL A 80 7.87 5.64 2.64
N GLY A 81 8.67 4.84 1.96
CA GLY A 81 8.53 4.64 0.53
C GLY A 81 7.43 3.62 0.28
N ALA A 82 6.46 3.94 -0.55
CA ALA A 82 5.36 3.05 -0.89
C ALA A 82 5.28 2.89 -2.41
N LEU A 83 5.19 1.64 -2.85
CA LEU A 83 4.96 1.31 -4.24
C LEU A 83 3.62 0.60 -4.34
N LEU A 84 2.70 1.19 -5.08
CA LEU A 84 1.37 0.64 -5.30
C LEU A 84 1.29 0.09 -6.71
N THR A 85 0.83 -1.15 -6.86
CA THR A 85 0.68 -1.77 -8.16
C THR A 85 -0.71 -2.38 -8.28
N GLY A 86 -1.41 -2.07 -9.35
CA GLY A 86 -2.74 -2.59 -9.58
C GLY A 86 -3.46 -1.82 -10.67
N GLY A 87 -4.77 -2.02 -10.76
CA GLY A 87 -5.59 -1.29 -11.70
C GLY A 87 -5.71 0.18 -11.36
N TYR A 88 -6.01 1.00 -12.33
CA TYR A 88 -6.08 2.45 -12.19
C TYR A 88 -6.93 2.93 -11.02
N ARG A 89 -8.17 2.46 -10.98
CA ARG A 89 -9.11 2.92 -9.96
C ARG A 89 -8.72 2.45 -8.58
N ALA A 90 -8.25 1.21 -8.50
CA ALA A 90 -7.85 0.63 -7.23
C ALA A 90 -6.65 1.37 -6.65
N VAL A 91 -5.64 1.65 -7.47
CA VAL A 91 -4.47 2.39 -7.03
C VAL A 91 -4.85 3.81 -6.62
N ASP A 92 -5.70 4.48 -7.40
CA ASP A 92 -6.17 5.82 -7.08
C ASP A 92 -6.90 5.87 -5.74
N GLU A 93 -7.74 4.87 -5.45
CA GLU A 93 -8.43 4.79 -4.17
C GLU A 93 -7.49 4.62 -3.00
N VAL A 94 -6.48 3.75 -3.16
CA VAL A 94 -5.47 3.55 -2.12
C VAL A 94 -4.69 4.83 -1.87
N GLU A 95 -4.33 5.55 -2.91
CA GLU A 95 -3.68 6.85 -2.77
C GLU A 95 -4.51 7.82 -1.93
N LYS A 96 -5.80 7.86 -2.18
CA LYS A 96 -6.71 8.75 -1.43
C LYS A 96 -6.82 8.35 0.03
N VAL A 97 -6.88 7.06 0.30
CA VAL A 97 -6.92 6.57 1.69
C VAL A 97 -5.64 6.95 2.41
N LEU A 98 -4.49 6.75 1.77
CA LEU A 98 -3.21 7.11 2.37
C LEU A 98 -3.08 8.62 2.60
N ALA A 99 -3.61 9.42 1.69
CA ALA A 99 -3.56 10.88 1.81
C ALA A 99 -4.36 11.42 2.99
N ARG A 100 -5.34 10.67 3.46
CA ARG A 100 -6.12 11.06 4.64
C ARG A 100 -5.33 10.90 5.93
N SER A 101 -4.49 9.89 6.00
CA SER A 101 -3.75 9.56 7.22
C SER A 101 -2.31 10.05 7.21
N PHE A 102 -1.73 10.27 6.05
CA PHE A 102 -0.34 10.66 5.90
C PHE A 102 -0.22 11.82 4.93
N ASP A 103 0.91 12.51 5.00
CA ASP A 103 1.26 13.54 4.03
C ASP A 103 2.05 12.91 2.89
N ILE A 104 1.55 13.05 1.68
CA ILE A 104 2.23 12.51 0.50
C ILE A 104 3.20 13.56 -0.01
N GLN A 105 4.49 13.31 0.21
CA GLN A 105 5.55 14.24 -0.17
C GLN A 105 5.91 14.17 -1.63
N SER A 106 5.75 12.99 -2.23
CA SER A 106 6.10 12.77 -3.62
C SER A 106 5.18 11.71 -4.21
N LEU A 107 4.79 11.91 -5.45
CA LEU A 107 3.94 10.97 -6.16
C LEU A 107 4.44 10.88 -7.60
N GLN A 108 4.79 9.68 -8.03
CA GLN A 108 5.12 9.39 -9.41
C GLN A 108 4.32 8.18 -9.85
N SER A 109 3.73 8.23 -11.02
CA SER A 109 2.98 7.09 -11.52
C SER A 109 3.35 6.78 -12.96
N VAL A 110 3.35 5.49 -13.27
CA VAL A 110 3.58 4.98 -14.62
C VAL A 110 2.43 4.02 -14.93
N SER A 111 1.76 4.27 -16.02
CA SER A 111 0.61 3.46 -16.42
C SER A 111 0.96 2.58 -17.59
N GLY A 112 0.65 1.28 -17.46
CA GLY A 112 0.69 0.33 -18.54
C GLY A 112 -0.71 0.15 -19.13
N ASP A 113 -0.90 -0.92 -19.87
CA ASP A 113 -2.19 -1.17 -20.54
C ASP A 113 -3.33 -1.43 -19.56
N GLN A 114 -3.04 -2.17 -18.48
CA GLN A 114 -4.06 -2.56 -17.51
C GLN A 114 -3.63 -2.31 -16.08
N GLU A 115 -2.41 -1.94 -15.86
CA GLU A 115 -1.85 -1.72 -14.53
C GLU A 115 -1.23 -0.35 -14.42
N THR A 116 -1.23 0.15 -13.22
CA THR A 116 -0.55 1.38 -12.84
C THR A 116 0.42 1.08 -11.71
N GLU A 117 1.60 1.65 -11.78
CA GLU A 117 2.54 1.69 -10.67
C GLU A 117 2.60 3.10 -10.14
N ALA A 118 2.39 3.27 -8.85
CA ALA A 118 2.50 4.56 -8.21
C ALA A 118 3.53 4.50 -7.09
N ARG A 119 4.49 5.41 -7.12
CA ARG A 119 5.50 5.54 -6.08
C ARG A 119 5.19 6.74 -5.24
N LEU A 120 5.06 6.52 -3.95
CA LEU A 120 4.73 7.57 -3.00
C LEU A 120 5.84 7.67 -1.96
N LEU A 121 6.02 8.87 -1.45
CA LEU A 121 6.82 9.08 -0.26
C LEU A 121 5.90 9.64 0.81
N LEU A 122 5.69 8.86 1.86
CA LEU A 122 4.75 9.20 2.92
C LEU A 122 5.49 9.78 4.11
N ALA A 123 4.91 10.79 4.71
CA ALA A 123 5.40 11.40 5.94
C ALA A 123 4.27 11.54 6.93
N ALA A 124 4.60 11.78 8.18
CA ALA A 124 3.58 12.07 9.19
C ALA A 124 2.87 13.37 8.85
N ARG A 125 1.58 13.34 9.03
CA ARG A 125 0.73 14.48 8.69
C ARG A 125 0.71 15.54 9.77
#